data_4e73d9519c6c5ee45f3505774c24bc7a
#
_entry.id   4e73d9519c6c5ee45f3505774c24bc7a
#
_cell.length_a   1.000
_cell.length_b   1.000
_cell.length_c   1.000
_cell.angle_alpha   90.00
_cell.angle_beta   90.00
_cell.angle_gamma   90.00
#
_symmetry.space_group_name_H-M   'P 1'
#
loop_
_entity.id
_entity.type
_entity.pdbx_description
1 polymer ?
#
loop_
_entity_poly.entity_id
_entity_poly.type
_entity_poly.pdbx_seq_one_letter_code
_entity_poly.pdbx_strand_id
1 'polypeptide(L)'
;SMLSAPADSLRLKSYKLDEVVVTGTRNETDIRHLPMTISVVGRQQLEQTYQPSILPTLTEQVPGLFTTSRGIMGYGVSTGAAGGMSLRGIGAGVNAAGGPTTSLLVLIDGHPQYMGLMGHPIADAYQSMMAERVEVLRSPASVLYGSNAMGGVINIVTRKMQEDGVKTNAQIGYGSYNTLQTEVSNRVRKGRFSSVVTGSYNRTDGHRDDMEFEQYGGYAKLGYDFSDTWKLWGDVNITRFNASNPGEADNPYIDNDSRITRGMTSFALENRYDRTSGAVSFFYNWGRHRINDGYHPGEEPQKSHFNSKDRMLGISWYQSATLFTGNRLTVGFDYQHFGGESWNKVVAIDEAKPGQQIGDRIPGVDKQMDEFAGYVDFRQDINSWLSLDAGVRIDHH
;
A
#
# COMPACT_ATOMS: atom_id res chain seq x y z
N SER A 1 2.26 21.42 -42.64
CA SER A 1 1.75 20.22 -42.01
C SER A 1 1.75 20.40 -40.51
N MET A 2 0.64 20.75 -39.95
CA MET A 2 0.47 20.94 -38.51
C MET A 2 0.05 19.62 -37.86
N LEU A 3 0.85 19.23 -36.91
CA LEU A 3 0.66 18.05 -36.07
C LEU A 3 -0.58 18.21 -35.19
N SER A 4 -1.62 17.46 -35.47
CA SER A 4 -2.87 17.40 -34.69
C SER A 4 -2.89 16.34 -33.59
N ALA A 5 -1.73 15.99 -33.06
CA ALA A 5 -1.59 14.93 -32.05
C ALA A 5 -2.05 15.27 -30.60
N PRO A 6 -2.14 16.54 -30.14
CA PRO A 6 -2.52 16.79 -28.74
C PRO A 6 -4.02 16.68 -28.45
N ALA A 7 -4.87 16.89 -29.43
CA ALA A 7 -6.34 16.95 -29.19
C ALA A 7 -6.96 15.57 -28.99
N ASP A 8 -6.47 14.54 -29.69
CA ASP A 8 -6.99 13.19 -29.57
C ASP A 8 -6.57 12.48 -28.27
N SER A 9 -5.38 12.81 -27.76
CA SER A 9 -4.93 12.26 -26.46
C SER A 9 -5.70 12.87 -25.28
N LEU A 10 -6.08 14.15 -25.38
CA LEU A 10 -6.89 14.82 -24.38
C LEU A 10 -8.33 14.33 -24.38
N ARG A 11 -8.88 14.04 -25.56
CA ARG A 11 -10.23 13.53 -25.72
C ARG A 11 -10.36 12.09 -25.21
N LEU A 12 -9.38 11.24 -25.46
CA LEU A 12 -9.31 9.88 -24.92
C LEU A 12 -9.15 9.88 -23.40
N LYS A 13 -8.46 10.85 -22.84
CA LYS A 13 -8.25 11.00 -21.40
C LYS A 13 -9.53 11.43 -20.68
N SER A 14 -10.29 12.35 -21.24
CA SER A 14 -11.57 12.78 -20.69
C SER A 14 -12.65 11.69 -20.81
N TYR A 15 -12.69 10.97 -21.92
CA TYR A 15 -13.62 9.85 -22.11
C TYR A 15 -13.38 8.72 -21.10
N LYS A 16 -12.11 8.38 -20.83
CA LYS A 16 -11.76 7.38 -19.81
C LYS A 16 -12.08 7.83 -18.39
N LEU A 17 -11.97 9.10 -18.09
CA LEU A 17 -12.33 9.65 -16.79
C LEU A 17 -13.84 9.55 -16.52
N ASP A 18 -14.67 9.70 -17.53
CA ASP A 18 -16.13 9.61 -17.40
C ASP A 18 -16.60 8.17 -17.12
N GLU A 19 -15.81 7.18 -17.49
CA GLU A 19 -16.13 5.75 -17.30
C GLU A 19 -15.40 5.12 -16.11
N VAL A 20 -14.52 5.85 -15.42
CA VAL A 20 -13.77 5.32 -14.29
C VAL A 20 -14.66 5.12 -13.08
N VAL A 21 -14.64 3.92 -12.54
CA VAL A 21 -15.26 3.56 -11.27
C VAL A 21 -14.18 3.40 -10.21
N VAL A 22 -14.49 3.82 -9.00
CA VAL A 22 -13.59 3.68 -7.85
C VAL A 22 -14.18 2.71 -6.83
N THR A 23 -13.31 1.98 -6.17
CA THR A 23 -13.67 0.98 -5.17
C THR A 23 -13.26 1.36 -3.75
N GLY A 24 -12.48 2.45 -3.61
CA GLY A 24 -12.07 2.98 -2.31
C GLY A 24 -13.22 3.48 -1.44
N THR A 25 -14.44 3.59 -1.98
CA THR A 25 -15.67 3.94 -1.27
C THR A 25 -16.44 2.73 -0.75
N ARG A 26 -15.83 1.56 -0.69
CA ARG A 26 -16.43 0.25 -0.31
C ARG A 26 -17.44 -0.28 -1.33
N ASN A 27 -17.64 0.39 -2.44
CA ASN A 27 -18.39 -0.09 -3.59
C ASN A 27 -17.88 0.63 -4.84
N GLU A 28 -18.13 0.05 -6.00
CA GLU A 28 -17.80 0.72 -7.25
C GLU A 28 -18.73 1.93 -7.44
N THR A 29 -18.13 3.09 -7.58
CA THR A 29 -18.85 4.35 -7.77
C THR A 29 -18.21 5.15 -8.88
N ASP A 30 -19.02 5.68 -9.78
CA ASP A 30 -18.55 6.62 -10.79
C ASP A 30 -18.02 7.89 -10.11
N ILE A 31 -16.81 8.29 -10.44
CA ILE A 31 -16.11 9.42 -9.79
C ILE A 31 -16.88 10.74 -9.92
N ARG A 32 -17.74 10.89 -10.93
CA ARG A 32 -18.57 12.09 -11.10
C ARG A 32 -19.57 12.30 -9.97
N HIS A 33 -19.94 11.23 -9.29
CA HIS A 33 -20.97 11.23 -8.24
C HIS A 33 -20.41 11.18 -6.83
N LEU A 34 -19.09 11.31 -6.68
CA LEU A 34 -18.46 11.28 -5.37
C LEU A 34 -18.40 12.66 -4.74
N PRO A 35 -18.70 12.80 -3.44
CA PRO A 35 -18.63 14.07 -2.74
C PRO A 35 -17.20 14.52 -2.41
N MET A 36 -16.20 13.73 -2.82
CA MET A 36 -14.80 13.95 -2.51
C MET A 36 -13.96 14.03 -3.79
N THR A 37 -12.79 14.66 -3.70
CA THR A 37 -11.84 14.72 -4.81
C THR A 37 -11.09 13.42 -4.94
N ILE A 38 -11.10 12.85 -6.14
CA ILE A 38 -10.42 11.59 -6.44
C ILE A 38 -9.44 11.78 -7.59
N SER A 39 -8.27 11.17 -7.45
CA SER A 39 -7.31 10.97 -8.52
C SER A 39 -7.13 9.49 -8.77
N VAL A 40 -7.09 9.09 -10.03
CA VAL A 40 -6.85 7.70 -10.44
C VAL A 40 -5.59 7.64 -11.27
N VAL A 41 -4.65 6.79 -10.87
CA VAL A 41 -3.41 6.51 -11.60
C VAL A 41 -3.52 5.10 -12.17
N GLY A 42 -3.59 4.99 -13.49
CA GLY A 42 -3.80 3.72 -14.17
C GLY A 42 -2.52 2.96 -14.45
N ARG A 43 -2.65 1.72 -14.96
CA ARG A 43 -1.52 0.84 -15.24
C ARG A 43 -0.52 1.46 -16.21
N GLN A 44 -0.99 2.17 -17.22
CA GLN A 44 -0.12 2.82 -18.19
C GLN A 44 0.83 3.83 -17.56
N GLN A 45 0.33 4.65 -16.64
CA GLN A 45 1.17 5.61 -15.92
C GLN A 45 2.17 4.93 -14.99
N LEU A 46 1.76 3.83 -14.31
CA LEU A 46 2.64 3.05 -13.47
C LEU A 46 3.78 2.41 -14.27
N GLU A 47 3.52 1.92 -15.47
CA GLU A 47 4.52 1.33 -16.34
C GLU A 47 5.54 2.34 -16.88
N GLN A 48 5.14 3.58 -17.10
CA GLN A 48 6.01 4.62 -17.64
C GLN A 48 7.16 5.02 -16.72
N THR A 49 7.01 4.84 -15.42
CA THR A 49 8.04 5.25 -14.45
C THR A 49 9.10 4.19 -14.19
N TYR A 50 8.81 2.92 -14.46
CA TYR A 50 9.71 1.78 -14.23
C TYR A 50 10.26 1.71 -12.79
N GLN A 51 9.48 2.13 -11.81
CA GLN A 51 9.87 2.11 -10.40
C GLN A 51 9.26 0.90 -9.67
N PRO A 52 10.01 0.24 -8.77
CA PRO A 52 9.48 -0.87 -7.98
C PRO A 52 8.33 -0.46 -7.07
N SER A 53 8.38 0.72 -6.48
CA SER A 53 7.32 1.29 -5.66
C SER A 53 6.37 2.15 -6.48
N ILE A 54 5.10 2.21 -6.09
CA ILE A 54 4.11 3.10 -6.69
C ILE A 54 4.33 4.58 -6.34
N LEU A 55 5.07 4.88 -5.28
CA LEU A 55 5.16 6.25 -4.73
C LEU A 55 5.71 7.29 -5.70
N PRO A 56 6.79 7.03 -6.47
CA PRO A 56 7.27 8.01 -7.44
C PRO A 56 6.21 8.40 -8.47
N THR A 57 5.45 7.44 -8.97
CA THR A 57 4.37 7.72 -9.93
C THR A 57 3.26 8.52 -9.29
N LEU A 58 2.88 8.21 -8.05
CA LEU A 58 1.87 8.97 -7.33
C LEU A 58 2.30 10.42 -7.11
N THR A 59 3.56 10.65 -6.77
CA THR A 59 4.10 12.00 -6.59
C THR A 59 4.02 12.82 -7.88
N GLU A 60 4.26 12.21 -9.03
CA GLU A 60 4.16 12.88 -10.32
C GLU A 60 2.72 13.15 -10.76
N GLN A 61 1.80 12.23 -10.47
CA GLN A 61 0.46 12.22 -11.04
C GLN A 61 -0.62 12.82 -10.11
N VAL A 62 -0.35 12.91 -8.82
CA VAL A 62 -1.33 13.35 -7.83
C VAL A 62 -0.93 14.71 -7.26
N PRO A 63 -1.69 15.78 -7.55
CA PRO A 63 -1.40 17.10 -7.01
C PRO A 63 -1.45 17.12 -5.48
N GLY A 64 -0.41 17.69 -4.87
CA GLY A 64 -0.32 17.86 -3.42
C GLY A 64 0.14 16.62 -2.66
N LEU A 65 0.44 15.52 -3.34
CA LEU A 65 1.05 14.34 -2.72
C LEU A 65 2.58 14.46 -2.75
N PHE A 66 3.19 14.36 -1.59
CA PHE A 66 4.63 14.42 -1.40
C PHE A 66 5.12 13.17 -0.70
N THR A 67 6.26 12.66 -1.15
CA THR A 67 6.95 11.52 -0.54
C THR A 67 8.42 11.85 -0.36
N THR A 68 9.06 11.21 0.63
CA THR A 68 10.50 11.29 0.80
C THR A 68 11.15 10.08 0.17
N SER A 69 12.21 10.29 -0.60
CA SER A 69 13.00 9.21 -1.17
C SER A 69 14.46 9.33 -0.73
N ARG A 70 15.18 8.21 -0.78
CA ARG A 70 16.60 8.18 -0.37
C ARG A 70 17.57 8.11 -1.53
N GLY A 71 17.12 8.07 -2.76
CA GLY A 71 18.01 8.04 -3.90
C GLY A 71 17.42 7.36 -5.12
N ILE A 72 18.23 6.55 -5.81
CA ILE A 72 17.91 5.98 -7.11
C ILE A 72 16.76 4.97 -7.03
N MET A 73 16.76 4.15 -5.98
CA MET A 73 15.79 3.07 -5.82
C MET A 73 15.60 2.76 -4.32
N GLY A 74 14.36 2.48 -3.95
CA GLY A 74 14.00 2.07 -2.60
C GLY A 74 13.81 3.22 -1.62
N TYR A 75 13.12 2.94 -0.55
CA TYR A 75 12.81 3.89 0.53
C TYR A 75 13.41 3.45 1.86
N GLY A 76 13.41 2.16 2.16
CA GLY A 76 13.81 1.66 3.47
C GLY A 76 12.83 2.06 4.58
N VAL A 77 13.23 1.84 5.82
CA VAL A 77 12.45 2.19 7.02
C VAL A 77 13.30 2.72 8.16
N SER A 78 14.59 2.91 7.94
CA SER A 78 15.50 3.40 8.98
C SER A 78 15.36 4.90 9.23
N THR A 79 16.00 5.39 10.28
CA THR A 79 16.02 6.80 10.67
C THR A 79 16.15 7.76 9.50
N GLY A 80 15.32 8.79 9.45
CA GLY A 80 15.30 9.77 8.36
C GLY A 80 14.02 9.73 7.53
N ALA A 81 13.05 8.91 7.94
CA ALA A 81 11.68 8.93 7.40
C ALA A 81 11.55 8.75 5.89
N ALA A 82 12.45 7.97 5.27
CA ALA A 82 12.28 7.57 3.89
C ALA A 82 10.94 6.79 3.75
N GLY A 83 10.17 7.12 2.71
CA GLY A 83 8.85 6.52 2.49
C GLY A 83 7.72 7.15 3.27
N GLY A 84 7.96 8.23 4.00
CA GLY A 84 6.89 9.05 4.55
C GLY A 84 6.09 9.70 3.41
N MET A 85 4.78 9.81 3.61
CA MET A 85 3.85 10.38 2.62
C MET A 85 3.05 11.51 3.25
N SER A 86 2.81 12.57 2.49
CA SER A 86 1.88 13.61 2.88
C SER A 86 0.99 14.02 1.71
N LEU A 87 -0.27 14.29 2.00
CA LEU A 87 -1.24 14.79 1.05
C LEU A 87 -1.80 16.10 1.60
N ARG A 88 -1.50 17.23 0.95
CA ARG A 88 -1.88 18.58 1.39
C ARG A 88 -1.45 18.86 2.85
N GLY A 89 -0.26 18.41 3.24
CA GLY A 89 0.27 18.61 4.59
C GLY A 89 -0.22 17.62 5.66
N ILE A 90 -1.14 16.73 5.31
CA ILE A 90 -1.60 15.63 6.18
C ILE A 90 -0.93 14.34 5.72
N GLY A 91 -0.27 13.64 6.60
CA GLY A 91 0.61 12.56 6.22
C GLY A 91 0.41 11.23 6.94
N ALA A 92 1.11 10.23 6.42
CA ALA A 92 1.33 8.94 7.04
C ALA A 92 2.84 8.67 7.10
N GLY A 93 3.32 8.20 8.23
CA GLY A 93 4.74 7.97 8.47
C GLY A 93 5.03 7.78 9.96
N VAL A 94 6.23 8.15 10.37
CA VAL A 94 6.65 8.13 11.78
C VAL A 94 6.97 9.57 12.19
N ASN A 95 6.38 10.02 13.30
CA ASN A 95 6.69 11.36 13.84
C ASN A 95 8.07 11.40 14.53
N ALA A 96 8.52 12.59 14.94
CA ALA A 96 9.81 12.79 15.56
C ALA A 96 10.00 12.01 16.88
N ALA A 97 8.92 11.63 17.54
CA ALA A 97 8.93 10.78 18.74
C ALA A 97 8.86 9.27 18.44
N GLY A 98 8.88 8.88 17.15
CA GLY A 98 8.77 7.49 16.71
C GLY A 98 7.34 6.93 16.70
N GLY A 99 6.34 7.75 16.99
CA GLY A 99 4.94 7.36 16.90
C GLY A 99 4.37 7.48 15.48
N PRO A 100 3.28 6.79 15.16
CA PRO A 100 2.67 6.85 13.83
C PRO A 100 2.04 8.21 13.55
N THR A 101 2.09 8.63 12.28
CA THR A 101 1.28 9.71 11.73
C THR A 101 0.30 9.09 10.74
N THR A 102 -0.94 8.87 11.15
CA THR A 102 -1.88 7.96 10.48
C THR A 102 -3.14 8.65 9.96
N SER A 103 -3.03 9.89 9.49
CA SER A 103 -4.17 10.58 8.89
C SER A 103 -4.39 10.24 7.42
N LEU A 104 -3.45 9.57 6.79
CA LEU A 104 -3.52 9.05 5.42
C LEU A 104 -3.45 7.53 5.45
N LEU A 105 -4.50 6.87 5.02
CA LEU A 105 -4.63 5.42 5.05
C LEU A 105 -4.21 4.82 3.71
N VAL A 106 -3.34 3.81 3.75
CA VAL A 106 -2.93 3.05 2.57
C VAL A 106 -3.56 1.67 2.60
N LEU A 107 -4.23 1.30 1.52
CA LEU A 107 -4.96 0.06 1.37
C LEU A 107 -4.48 -0.71 0.14
N ILE A 108 -4.57 -2.03 0.20
CA ILE A 108 -4.49 -2.92 -0.96
C ILE A 108 -5.83 -3.65 -1.06
N ASP A 109 -6.56 -3.43 -2.14
CA ASP A 109 -7.91 -3.95 -2.36
C ASP A 109 -8.85 -3.69 -1.15
N GLY A 110 -8.77 -2.49 -0.58
CA GLY A 110 -9.56 -2.11 0.58
C GLY A 110 -9.04 -2.59 1.93
N HIS A 111 -7.91 -3.30 1.98
CA HIS A 111 -7.33 -3.81 3.23
C HIS A 111 -6.12 -2.97 3.65
N PRO A 112 -6.02 -2.60 4.94
CA PRO A 112 -4.90 -1.83 5.43
C PRO A 112 -3.56 -2.54 5.21
N GLN A 113 -2.57 -1.81 4.70
CA GLN A 113 -1.23 -2.33 4.47
C GLN A 113 -0.19 -1.41 5.10
N TYR A 114 0.13 -1.67 6.36
CA TYR A 114 1.20 -1.02 7.10
C TYR A 114 1.63 -1.88 8.29
N MET A 115 2.68 -1.46 8.96
CA MET A 115 3.24 -2.18 10.10
C MET A 115 2.27 -2.20 11.29
N GLY A 116 1.81 -3.39 11.69
CA GLY A 116 0.83 -3.57 12.75
C GLY A 116 1.31 -3.21 14.15
N LEU A 117 2.62 -3.10 14.38
CA LEU A 117 3.17 -2.71 15.67
C LEU A 117 3.17 -1.20 15.89
N MET A 118 3.55 -0.43 14.89
CA MET A 118 3.72 1.02 14.97
C MET A 118 2.76 1.81 14.07
N GLY A 119 2.00 1.12 13.22
CA GLY A 119 0.98 1.74 12.37
C GLY A 119 1.52 2.63 11.26
N HIS A 120 2.81 2.51 10.88
CA HIS A 120 3.36 3.31 9.79
C HIS A 120 3.44 2.53 8.47
N PRO A 121 3.40 3.22 7.32
CA PRO A 121 3.51 2.58 6.01
C PRO A 121 4.92 2.05 5.75
N ILE A 122 4.98 1.00 4.96
CA ILE A 122 6.23 0.42 4.45
C ILE A 122 6.26 0.62 2.93
N ALA A 123 6.86 1.70 2.48
CA ALA A 123 6.78 2.17 1.11
C ALA A 123 7.26 1.15 0.07
N ASP A 124 8.31 0.40 0.39
CA ASP A 124 8.85 -0.62 -0.53
C ASP A 124 7.97 -1.87 -0.65
N ALA A 125 6.97 -2.04 0.20
CA ALA A 125 5.96 -3.07 0.06
C ALA A 125 4.83 -2.69 -0.92
N TYR A 126 4.72 -1.43 -1.30
CA TYR A 126 3.72 -0.94 -2.25
C TYR A 126 4.25 -1.09 -3.68
N GLN A 127 4.31 -2.32 -4.15
CA GLN A 127 4.95 -2.65 -5.42
C GLN A 127 4.05 -2.31 -6.61
N SER A 128 4.61 -1.59 -7.58
CA SER A 128 3.90 -1.23 -8.81
C SER A 128 3.49 -2.44 -9.65
N MET A 129 4.23 -3.54 -9.55
CA MET A 129 3.97 -4.76 -10.33
C MET A 129 2.59 -5.37 -10.09
N MET A 130 2.05 -5.24 -8.88
CA MET A 130 0.74 -5.82 -8.53
C MET A 130 -0.44 -4.89 -8.80
N ALA A 131 -0.20 -3.62 -9.10
CA ALA A 131 -1.24 -2.63 -9.21
C ALA A 131 -1.81 -2.54 -10.64
N GLU A 132 -3.12 -2.63 -10.77
CA GLU A 132 -3.84 -2.27 -11.98
C GLU A 132 -4.04 -0.76 -12.05
N ARG A 133 -4.41 -0.18 -10.92
CA ARG A 133 -4.56 1.25 -10.72
C ARG A 133 -4.38 1.62 -9.26
N VAL A 134 -4.20 2.89 -9.01
CA VAL A 134 -4.19 3.44 -7.66
C VAL A 134 -5.23 4.54 -7.59
N GLU A 135 -6.10 4.44 -6.61
CA GLU A 135 -7.14 5.43 -6.33
C GLU A 135 -6.71 6.27 -5.14
N VAL A 136 -6.70 7.58 -5.29
CA VAL A 136 -6.36 8.52 -4.21
C VAL A 136 -7.57 9.37 -3.90
N LEU A 137 -8.16 9.15 -2.73
CA LEU A 137 -9.30 9.91 -2.22
C LEU A 137 -8.77 11.00 -1.31
N ARG A 138 -8.93 12.26 -1.69
CA ARG A 138 -8.33 13.42 -1.03
C ARG A 138 -9.23 14.12 0.00
N SER A 139 -10.37 13.55 0.28
CA SER A 139 -11.29 14.05 1.30
C SER A 139 -11.45 13.03 2.42
N PRO A 140 -11.93 13.44 3.60
CA PRO A 140 -12.14 12.51 4.68
C PRO A 140 -13.04 11.36 4.30
N ALA A 141 -12.58 10.14 4.56
CA ALA A 141 -13.33 8.90 4.35
C ALA A 141 -13.50 8.13 5.67
N SER A 142 -13.58 8.87 6.78
CA SER A 142 -13.59 8.30 8.13
C SER A 142 -14.80 7.43 8.44
N VAL A 143 -15.94 7.68 7.81
CA VAL A 143 -17.13 6.82 7.97
C VAL A 143 -16.83 5.40 7.50
N LEU A 144 -16.21 5.25 6.33
CA LEU A 144 -15.95 3.95 5.73
C LEU A 144 -14.71 3.26 6.28
N TYR A 145 -13.70 4.01 6.73
CA TYR A 145 -12.37 3.48 7.05
C TYR A 145 -11.83 3.85 8.44
N GLY A 146 -12.52 4.70 9.17
CA GLY A 146 -12.14 5.14 10.51
C GLY A 146 -11.26 6.40 10.53
N SER A 147 -10.82 6.81 11.71
CA SER A 147 -10.10 8.06 11.94
C SER A 147 -8.78 8.19 11.19
N ASN A 148 -8.11 7.08 10.88
CA ASN A 148 -6.87 7.06 10.10
C ASN A 148 -7.05 7.56 8.66
N ALA A 149 -8.28 7.63 8.17
CA ALA A 149 -8.60 8.12 6.84
C ALA A 149 -9.03 9.60 6.81
N MET A 150 -8.79 10.36 7.87
CA MET A 150 -9.18 11.78 7.95
C MET A 150 -8.53 12.64 6.86
N GLY A 151 -7.27 12.35 6.49
CA GLY A 151 -6.55 13.05 5.42
C GLY A 151 -6.80 12.49 4.03
N GLY A 152 -7.40 11.31 3.93
CA GLY A 152 -7.67 10.62 2.68
C GLY A 152 -7.24 9.16 2.68
N VAL A 153 -7.44 8.52 1.54
CA VAL A 153 -7.16 7.10 1.32
C VAL A 153 -6.37 6.93 0.02
N ILE A 154 -5.32 6.13 0.07
CA ILE A 154 -4.63 5.59 -1.11
C ILE A 154 -5.02 4.12 -1.21
N ASN A 155 -5.77 3.74 -2.23
CA ASN A 155 -6.19 2.37 -2.45
C ASN A 155 -5.51 1.79 -3.69
N ILE A 156 -4.69 0.77 -3.49
CA ILE A 156 -4.04 0.02 -4.55
C ILE A 156 -4.99 -1.09 -4.99
N VAL A 157 -5.48 -1.01 -6.22
CA VAL A 157 -6.32 -2.05 -6.80
C VAL A 157 -5.44 -3.01 -7.57
N THR A 158 -5.48 -4.28 -7.21
CA THR A 158 -4.60 -5.29 -7.79
C THR A 158 -5.06 -5.72 -9.17
N ARG A 159 -4.11 -6.26 -9.95
CA ARG A 159 -4.34 -6.67 -11.34
C ARG A 159 -5.34 -7.82 -11.45
N LYS A 160 -6.07 -7.82 -12.53
CA LYS A 160 -7.05 -8.84 -12.91
C LYS A 160 -6.88 -9.22 -14.38
N MET A 161 -7.38 -10.38 -14.75
CA MET A 161 -7.56 -10.77 -16.14
C MET A 161 -9.06 -10.95 -16.39
N GLN A 162 -9.66 -10.04 -17.16
CA GLN A 162 -11.11 -10.01 -17.40
C GLN A 162 -11.52 -10.71 -18.69
N GLU A 163 -10.64 -10.78 -19.67
CA GLU A 163 -10.88 -11.41 -20.96
C GLU A 163 -10.18 -12.76 -21.04
N ASP A 164 -10.79 -13.73 -21.70
CA ASP A 164 -10.19 -15.04 -21.95
C ASP A 164 -8.88 -14.92 -22.72
N GLY A 165 -7.90 -15.69 -22.32
CA GLY A 165 -6.60 -15.72 -22.95
C GLY A 165 -5.46 -15.83 -21.94
N VAL A 166 -4.26 -15.70 -22.48
CA VAL A 166 -3.01 -15.73 -21.75
C VAL A 166 -2.17 -14.53 -22.17
N LYS A 167 -1.69 -13.77 -21.19
CA LYS A 167 -0.75 -12.67 -21.44
C LYS A 167 0.47 -12.83 -20.52
N THR A 168 1.64 -12.86 -21.13
CA THR A 168 2.91 -12.88 -20.42
C THR A 168 3.70 -11.65 -20.81
N ASN A 169 4.13 -10.89 -19.81
CA ASN A 169 4.95 -9.70 -19.99
C ASN A 169 6.24 -9.87 -19.20
N ALA A 170 7.36 -9.52 -19.78
CA ALA A 170 8.64 -9.45 -19.12
C ALA A 170 9.25 -8.08 -19.36
N GLN A 171 9.90 -7.55 -18.34
CA GLN A 171 10.54 -6.24 -18.38
C GLN A 171 11.89 -6.33 -17.70
N ILE A 172 12.92 -5.84 -18.38
CA ILE A 172 14.28 -5.81 -17.88
C ILE A 172 14.84 -4.43 -18.16
N GLY A 173 15.33 -3.78 -17.13
CA GLY A 173 16.08 -2.52 -17.24
C GLY A 173 17.42 -2.64 -16.54
N TYR A 174 18.46 -2.10 -17.16
CA TYR A 174 19.80 -2.01 -16.58
C TYR A 174 20.35 -0.60 -16.76
N GLY A 175 20.95 -0.06 -15.74
CA GLY A 175 21.47 1.29 -15.74
C GLY A 175 22.70 1.49 -14.87
N SER A 176 23.06 2.76 -14.68
CA SER A 176 24.23 3.16 -13.90
C SER A 176 24.15 2.62 -12.47
N TYR A 177 25.33 2.49 -11.84
CA TYR A 177 25.47 1.97 -10.48
C TYR A 177 24.97 0.52 -10.31
N ASN A 178 25.14 -0.30 -11.34
CA ASN A 178 24.70 -1.68 -11.35
C ASN A 178 23.18 -1.81 -11.03
N THR A 179 22.40 -0.87 -11.50
CA THR A 179 20.97 -0.84 -11.30
C THR A 179 20.29 -1.82 -12.24
N LEU A 180 19.56 -2.76 -11.69
CA LEU A 180 18.81 -3.77 -12.41
C LEU A 180 17.36 -3.76 -11.94
N GLN A 181 16.43 -3.71 -12.88
CA GLN A 181 14.99 -3.85 -12.64
C GLN A 181 14.45 -4.97 -13.49
N THR A 182 13.82 -5.94 -12.88
CA THR A 182 13.24 -7.07 -13.58
C THR A 182 11.85 -7.38 -13.06
N GLU A 183 10.94 -7.68 -13.97
CA GLU A 183 9.58 -8.06 -13.67
C GLU A 183 9.08 -9.06 -14.71
N VAL A 184 8.44 -10.13 -14.28
CA VAL A 184 7.73 -11.09 -15.13
C VAL A 184 6.32 -11.25 -14.60
N SER A 185 5.35 -11.13 -15.48
CA SER A 185 3.93 -11.24 -15.16
C SER A 185 3.26 -12.20 -16.13
N ASN A 186 2.49 -13.15 -15.59
CA ASN A 186 1.62 -14.03 -16.35
C ASN A 186 0.18 -13.83 -15.88
N ARG A 187 -0.72 -13.64 -16.83
CA ARG A 187 -2.16 -13.49 -16.59
C ARG A 187 -2.90 -14.46 -17.46
N VAL A 188 -3.82 -15.20 -16.86
CA VAL A 188 -4.63 -16.22 -17.53
C VAL A 188 -6.08 -16.04 -17.15
N ARG A 189 -6.95 -16.17 -18.13
CA ARG A 189 -8.36 -16.39 -17.90
C ARG A 189 -8.87 -17.49 -18.82
N LYS A 190 -9.56 -18.45 -18.23
CA LYS A 190 -10.26 -19.52 -18.96
C LYS A 190 -11.65 -19.69 -18.35
N GLY A 191 -12.66 -19.19 -19.06
CA GLY A 191 -14.03 -19.22 -18.59
C GLY A 191 -14.20 -18.48 -17.27
N ARG A 192 -14.57 -19.21 -16.23
CA ARG A 192 -14.82 -18.67 -14.89
C ARG A 192 -13.57 -18.55 -14.01
N PHE A 193 -12.47 -19.13 -14.43
CA PHE A 193 -11.22 -19.11 -13.70
C PHE A 193 -10.27 -18.03 -14.24
N SER A 194 -9.59 -17.33 -13.32
CA SER A 194 -8.54 -16.38 -13.68
C SER A 194 -7.35 -16.50 -12.72
N SER A 195 -6.17 -16.16 -13.21
CA SER A 195 -4.97 -16.08 -12.40
C SER A 195 -4.07 -14.93 -12.84
N VAL A 196 -3.36 -14.36 -11.91
CA VAL A 196 -2.26 -13.42 -12.13
C VAL A 196 -1.09 -13.88 -11.27
N VAL A 197 0.06 -14.06 -11.87
CA VAL A 197 1.31 -14.40 -11.15
C VAL A 197 2.38 -13.43 -11.60
N THR A 198 3.02 -12.75 -10.69
CA THR A 198 4.07 -11.76 -10.97
C THR A 198 5.25 -11.99 -10.05
N GLY A 199 6.45 -11.93 -10.60
CA GLY A 199 7.69 -11.96 -9.84
C GLY A 199 8.58 -10.79 -10.24
N SER A 200 9.35 -10.27 -9.30
CA SER A 200 10.28 -9.17 -9.57
C SER A 200 11.58 -9.33 -8.79
N TYR A 201 12.64 -8.81 -9.35
CA TYR A 201 13.92 -8.63 -8.70
C TYR A 201 14.50 -7.27 -9.10
N ASN A 202 14.89 -6.48 -8.11
CA ASN A 202 15.42 -5.15 -8.31
C ASN A 202 16.64 -4.94 -7.43
N ARG A 203 17.65 -4.25 -7.96
CA ARG A 203 18.81 -3.87 -7.17
C ARG A 203 19.47 -2.60 -7.71
N THR A 204 20.21 -1.94 -6.87
CA THR A 204 21.14 -0.87 -7.23
C THR A 204 22.27 -0.80 -6.20
N ASP A 205 23.45 -0.42 -6.64
CA ASP A 205 24.56 -0.10 -5.71
C ASP A 205 24.44 1.33 -5.17
N GLY A 206 23.60 2.17 -5.80
CA GLY A 206 23.47 3.57 -5.46
C GLY A 206 24.63 4.44 -5.97
N HIS A 207 24.43 5.75 -5.95
CA HIS A 207 25.46 6.71 -6.40
C HIS A 207 26.41 7.16 -5.28
N ARG A 208 26.21 6.66 -4.07
CA ARG A 208 27.04 6.89 -2.88
C ARG A 208 27.38 5.56 -2.22
N ASP A 209 28.43 5.56 -1.40
CA ASP A 209 28.72 4.45 -0.51
C ASP A 209 27.56 4.23 0.49
N ASP A 210 27.32 2.97 0.84
CA ASP A 210 26.25 2.57 1.78
C ASP A 210 24.83 2.98 1.32
N MET A 211 24.58 2.94 0.01
CA MET A 211 23.27 3.25 -0.59
C MET A 211 22.68 2.05 -1.34
N GLU A 212 23.16 0.84 -1.09
CA GLU A 212 22.69 -0.35 -1.78
C GLU A 212 21.23 -0.65 -1.46
N PHE A 213 20.52 -1.16 -2.45
CA PHE A 213 19.16 -1.65 -2.33
C PHE A 213 19.00 -2.94 -3.13
N GLU A 214 18.30 -3.91 -2.55
CA GLU A 214 17.95 -5.16 -3.21
C GLU A 214 16.54 -5.58 -2.79
N GLN A 215 15.72 -5.98 -3.77
CA GLN A 215 14.33 -6.36 -3.51
C GLN A 215 13.92 -7.59 -4.32
N TYR A 216 13.26 -8.52 -3.66
CA TYR A 216 12.53 -9.63 -4.25
C TYR A 216 11.04 -9.41 -4.03
N GLY A 217 10.23 -9.59 -5.05
CA GLY A 217 8.79 -9.48 -4.97
C GLY A 217 8.09 -10.65 -5.63
N GLY A 218 7.00 -11.08 -5.03
CA GLY A 218 6.12 -12.09 -5.58
C GLY A 218 4.66 -11.74 -5.32
N TYR A 219 3.82 -11.99 -6.31
CA TYR A 219 2.38 -11.75 -6.25
C TYR A 219 1.64 -12.84 -7.01
N ALA A 220 0.60 -13.40 -6.40
CA ALA A 220 -0.29 -14.33 -7.06
C ALA A 220 -1.73 -14.05 -6.66
N LYS A 221 -2.62 -14.03 -7.63
CA LYS A 221 -4.06 -13.87 -7.43
C LYS A 221 -4.81 -14.92 -8.23
N LEU A 222 -5.76 -15.59 -7.58
CA LEU A 222 -6.69 -16.52 -8.21
C LEU A 222 -8.10 -15.98 -8.07
N GLY A 223 -8.89 -16.11 -9.13
CA GLY A 223 -10.28 -15.72 -9.14
C GLY A 223 -11.15 -16.81 -9.74
N TYR A 224 -12.36 -16.95 -9.21
CA TYR A 224 -13.37 -17.86 -9.73
C TYR A 224 -14.74 -17.19 -9.70
N ASP A 225 -15.39 -17.15 -10.85
CA ASP A 225 -16.74 -16.62 -10.99
C ASP A 225 -17.75 -17.78 -10.85
N PHE A 226 -18.39 -17.90 -9.68
CA PHE A 226 -19.43 -18.92 -9.47
C PHE A 226 -20.63 -18.67 -10.38
N SER A 227 -20.95 -17.41 -10.60
CA SER A 227 -22.02 -16.94 -11.46
C SER A 227 -21.71 -15.53 -11.94
N ASP A 228 -22.61 -14.90 -12.68
CA ASP A 228 -22.48 -13.50 -13.07
C ASP A 228 -22.58 -12.55 -11.88
N THR A 229 -23.11 -13.04 -10.74
CA THR A 229 -23.36 -12.24 -9.54
C THR A 229 -22.45 -12.55 -8.36
N TRP A 230 -21.73 -13.67 -8.35
CA TRP A 230 -20.87 -14.10 -7.27
C TRP A 230 -19.46 -14.43 -7.76
N LYS A 231 -18.45 -13.84 -7.09
CA LYS A 231 -17.03 -14.04 -7.39
C LYS A 231 -16.24 -14.32 -6.13
N LEU A 232 -15.28 -15.22 -6.24
CA LEU A 232 -14.31 -15.51 -5.19
C LEU A 232 -12.92 -15.11 -5.64
N TRP A 233 -12.19 -14.39 -4.80
CA TRP A 233 -10.81 -14.02 -5.00
C TRP A 233 -9.95 -14.49 -3.85
N GLY A 234 -8.73 -14.92 -4.16
CA GLY A 234 -7.68 -15.14 -3.18
C GLY A 234 -6.37 -14.65 -3.73
N ASP A 235 -5.55 -14.01 -2.91
CA ASP A 235 -4.24 -13.56 -3.32
C ASP A 235 -3.20 -13.68 -2.21
N VAL A 236 -1.95 -13.63 -2.63
CA VAL A 236 -0.80 -13.52 -1.75
C VAL A 236 0.23 -12.59 -2.40
N ASN A 237 0.77 -11.68 -1.61
CA ASN A 237 1.96 -10.93 -2.00
C ASN A 237 3.04 -11.07 -0.94
N ILE A 238 4.28 -11.06 -1.39
CA ILE A 238 5.43 -11.10 -0.52
C ILE A 238 6.50 -10.17 -1.10
N THR A 239 7.16 -9.42 -0.24
CA THR A 239 8.33 -8.65 -0.59
C THR A 239 9.41 -8.84 0.46
N ARG A 240 10.63 -8.97 -0.01
CA ARG A 240 11.82 -8.96 0.83
C ARG A 240 12.78 -7.94 0.27
N PHE A 241 13.24 -7.03 1.09
CA PHE A 241 14.22 -6.06 0.66
C PHE A 241 15.26 -5.76 1.73
N ASN A 242 16.44 -5.42 1.25
CA ASN A 242 17.54 -4.90 2.03
C ASN A 242 17.84 -3.49 1.52
N ALA A 243 17.92 -2.53 2.41
CA ALA A 243 18.16 -1.15 2.06
C ALA A 243 19.20 -0.54 2.98
N SER A 244 20.28 -0.02 2.42
CA SER A 244 21.28 0.77 3.13
C SER A 244 20.97 2.25 2.98
N ASN A 245 21.13 3.01 4.04
CA ASN A 245 20.87 4.45 4.05
C ASN A 245 22.14 5.21 4.42
N PRO A 246 22.74 5.99 3.49
CA PRO A 246 23.97 6.71 3.76
C PRO A 246 23.77 8.00 4.55
N GLY A 247 22.52 8.46 4.76
CA GLY A 247 22.23 9.73 5.41
C GLY A 247 22.74 10.95 4.64
N GLU A 248 23.01 12.03 5.34
CA GLU A 248 23.50 13.27 4.76
C GLU A 248 24.97 13.14 4.29
N ALA A 249 25.30 13.81 3.19
CA ALA A 249 26.60 13.67 2.57
C ALA A 249 27.75 14.20 3.45
N ASP A 250 27.50 15.23 4.24
CA ASP A 250 28.47 15.84 5.15
C ASP A 250 28.55 15.18 6.52
N ASN A 251 27.57 14.34 6.85
CA ASN A 251 27.53 13.52 8.08
C ASN A 251 26.89 12.17 7.79
N PRO A 252 27.58 11.30 7.03
CA PRO A 252 27.01 10.06 6.56
C PRO A 252 26.82 9.03 7.68
N TYR A 253 25.91 8.09 7.45
CA TYR A 253 25.81 6.87 8.21
C TYR A 253 26.71 5.78 7.62
N ILE A 254 27.33 5.00 8.49
CA ILE A 254 28.08 3.80 8.17
C ILE A 254 27.25 2.61 8.70
N ASP A 255 27.17 1.54 7.91
CA ASP A 255 26.42 0.31 8.26
C ASP A 255 24.94 0.50 8.61
N ASN A 256 24.35 1.61 8.19
CA ASN A 256 22.90 1.78 8.34
C ASN A 256 22.17 0.93 7.31
N ASP A 257 21.52 -0.14 7.74
CA ASP A 257 20.78 -1.02 6.85
C ASP A 257 19.50 -1.57 7.47
N SER A 258 18.53 -1.84 6.61
CA SER A 258 17.26 -2.46 6.96
C SER A 258 17.08 -3.74 6.16
N ARG A 259 16.66 -4.81 6.83
CA ARG A 259 16.22 -6.07 6.21
C ARG A 259 14.78 -6.32 6.58
N ILE A 260 13.94 -6.29 5.57
CA ILE A 260 12.50 -6.31 5.76
C ILE A 260 11.92 -7.44 4.92
N THR A 261 11.06 -8.25 5.53
CA THR A 261 10.20 -9.19 4.83
C THR A 261 8.76 -8.88 5.23
N ARG A 262 7.91 -8.65 4.25
CA ARG A 262 6.49 -8.45 4.48
C ARG A 262 5.68 -9.33 3.53
N GLY A 263 4.58 -9.83 4.03
CA GLY A 263 3.63 -10.59 3.25
C GLY A 263 2.21 -10.23 3.61
N MET A 264 1.31 -10.46 2.66
CA MET A 264 -0.12 -10.33 2.86
C MET A 264 -0.84 -11.40 2.06
N THR A 265 -1.84 -11.99 2.65
CA THR A 265 -2.81 -12.83 1.96
C THR A 265 -4.21 -12.30 2.19
N SER A 266 -5.05 -12.40 1.18
CA SER A 266 -6.44 -12.01 1.30
C SER A 266 -7.38 -12.94 0.55
N PHE A 267 -8.63 -12.98 1.01
CA PHE A 267 -9.73 -13.68 0.37
C PHE A 267 -10.94 -12.77 0.37
N ALA A 268 -11.69 -12.77 -0.71
CA ALA A 268 -12.92 -12.01 -0.82
C ALA A 268 -13.98 -12.81 -1.56
N LEU A 269 -15.17 -12.84 -1.01
CA LEU A 269 -16.38 -13.32 -1.67
C LEU A 269 -17.26 -12.10 -1.97
N GLU A 270 -17.42 -11.81 -3.24
CA GLU A 270 -18.13 -10.63 -3.72
C GLU A 270 -19.48 -11.02 -4.32
N ASN A 271 -20.48 -10.19 -4.10
CA ASN A 271 -21.73 -10.27 -4.80
C ASN A 271 -22.03 -8.96 -5.52
N ARG A 272 -22.68 -9.04 -6.67
CA ARG A 272 -23.11 -7.90 -7.45
C ARG A 272 -24.42 -8.21 -8.18
N TYR A 273 -25.47 -7.54 -7.73
CA TYR A 273 -26.78 -7.53 -8.35
C TYR A 273 -27.10 -6.12 -8.86
N ASP A 274 -28.20 -5.96 -9.56
CA ASP A 274 -28.54 -4.66 -10.16
C ASP A 274 -28.68 -3.54 -9.13
N ARG A 275 -29.21 -3.84 -7.94
CA ARG A 275 -29.48 -2.84 -6.91
C ARG A 275 -28.68 -3.03 -5.63
N THR A 276 -27.93 -4.09 -5.52
CA THR A 276 -27.13 -4.36 -4.33
C THR A 276 -25.82 -5.03 -4.69
N SER A 277 -24.78 -4.67 -3.98
CA SER A 277 -23.45 -5.28 -4.10
C SER A 277 -22.74 -5.23 -2.77
N GLY A 278 -21.85 -6.19 -2.55
CA GLY A 278 -21.08 -6.22 -1.33
C GLY A 278 -20.00 -7.28 -1.38
N ALA A 279 -19.31 -7.41 -0.27
CA ALA A 279 -18.23 -8.38 -0.11
C ALA A 279 -18.06 -8.80 1.34
N VAL A 280 -17.68 -10.05 1.54
CA VAL A 280 -17.06 -10.55 2.76
C VAL A 280 -15.60 -10.80 2.44
N SER A 281 -14.70 -10.25 3.22
CA SER A 281 -13.27 -10.39 2.97
C SER A 281 -12.52 -10.71 4.27
N PHE A 282 -11.40 -11.39 4.07
CA PHE A 282 -10.42 -11.69 5.10
C PHE A 282 -9.06 -11.28 4.59
N PHE A 283 -8.22 -10.70 5.45
CA PHE A 283 -6.82 -10.47 5.14
C PHE A 283 -5.92 -10.81 6.33
N TYR A 284 -4.69 -11.18 6.02
CA TYR A 284 -3.61 -11.38 6.98
C TYR A 284 -2.35 -10.72 6.43
N ASN A 285 -1.88 -9.69 7.15
CA ASN A 285 -0.69 -8.92 6.85
C ASN A 285 0.33 -9.20 7.95
N TRP A 286 1.56 -9.53 7.57
CA TRP A 286 2.63 -9.81 8.52
C TRP A 286 3.95 -9.22 8.05
N GLY A 287 4.85 -9.00 8.98
CA GLY A 287 6.17 -8.49 8.68
C GLY A 287 7.21 -8.89 9.70
N ARG A 288 8.45 -8.90 9.24
CA ARG A 288 9.67 -9.03 10.05
C ARG A 288 10.64 -7.95 9.63
N HIS A 289 11.14 -7.20 10.60
CA HIS A 289 12.08 -6.11 10.38
C HIS A 289 13.32 -6.35 11.22
N ARG A 290 14.48 -6.15 10.60
CA ARG A 290 15.76 -6.02 11.27
C ARG A 290 16.42 -4.73 10.82
N ILE A 291 16.73 -3.85 11.77
CA ILE A 291 17.27 -2.52 11.48
C ILE A 291 18.57 -2.33 12.24
N ASN A 292 19.62 -2.05 11.49
CA ASN A 292 20.86 -1.51 12.02
C ASN A 292 20.85 0.00 11.74
N ASP A 293 20.76 0.80 12.80
CA ASP A 293 20.76 2.26 12.65
C ASP A 293 22.12 2.82 12.24
N GLY A 294 23.16 1.99 12.27
CA GLY A 294 24.49 2.42 11.89
C GLY A 294 25.10 3.42 12.85
N TYR A 295 26.13 4.08 12.38
CA TYR A 295 26.86 5.07 13.17
C TYR A 295 27.47 6.14 12.26
N HIS A 296 27.74 7.31 12.83
CA HIS A 296 28.46 8.37 12.12
C HIS A 296 29.98 8.18 12.22
N PRO A 297 30.78 8.79 11.30
CA PRO A 297 32.24 8.75 11.38
C PRO A 297 32.74 9.23 12.75
N GLY A 298 33.64 8.45 13.36
CA GLY A 298 34.18 8.73 14.69
C GLY A 298 33.36 8.13 15.85
N GLU A 299 32.20 7.60 15.59
CA GLU A 299 31.39 6.86 16.56
C GLU A 299 31.67 5.36 16.48
N GLU A 300 31.27 4.63 17.50
CA GLU A 300 31.35 3.16 17.50
C GLU A 300 30.16 2.53 16.80
N PRO A 301 30.35 1.35 16.18
CA PRO A 301 29.23 0.55 15.64
C PRO A 301 28.20 0.21 16.71
N GLN A 302 26.96 0.02 16.28
CA GLN A 302 25.88 -0.43 17.14
C GLN A 302 26.20 -1.81 17.72
N LYS A 303 25.96 -1.98 19.02
CA LYS A 303 26.18 -3.25 19.72
C LYS A 303 24.94 -4.13 19.77
N SER A 304 23.81 -3.58 19.34
CA SER A 304 22.56 -4.32 19.17
C SER A 304 21.81 -3.80 17.96
N HIS A 305 20.97 -4.67 17.39
CA HIS A 305 20.10 -4.31 16.28
C HIS A 305 18.64 -4.42 16.69
N PHE A 306 17.84 -3.46 16.24
CA PHE A 306 16.39 -3.51 16.40
C PHE A 306 15.81 -4.63 15.54
N ASN A 307 14.91 -5.43 16.14
CA ASN A 307 14.16 -6.45 15.49
C ASN A 307 12.69 -6.31 15.85
N SER A 308 11.82 -6.64 14.91
CA SER A 308 10.39 -6.68 15.17
C SER A 308 9.69 -7.74 14.33
N LYS A 309 8.60 -8.23 14.86
CA LYS A 309 7.59 -9.03 14.17
C LYS A 309 6.26 -8.34 14.37
N ASP A 310 5.48 -8.23 13.33
CA ASP A 310 4.14 -7.69 13.43
C ASP A 310 3.15 -8.50 12.61
N ARG A 311 1.89 -8.38 12.96
CA ARG A 311 0.78 -8.98 12.25
C ARG A 311 -0.45 -8.10 12.34
N MET A 312 -1.24 -8.16 11.31
CA MET A 312 -2.56 -7.56 11.26
C MET A 312 -3.47 -8.52 10.50
N LEU A 313 -4.56 -8.93 11.12
CA LEU A 313 -5.58 -9.71 10.43
C LEU A 313 -6.91 -9.00 10.55
N GLY A 314 -7.77 -9.20 9.57
CA GLY A 314 -9.08 -8.59 9.58
C GLY A 314 -10.12 -9.41 8.85
N ILE A 315 -11.35 -9.23 9.29
CA ILE A 315 -12.55 -9.69 8.60
C ILE A 315 -13.41 -8.47 8.36
N SER A 316 -13.87 -8.31 7.14
CA SER A 316 -14.66 -7.15 6.73
C SER A 316 -15.89 -7.63 5.95
N TRP A 317 -17.00 -7.02 6.24
CA TRP A 317 -18.22 -7.22 5.46
C TRP A 317 -18.84 -5.87 5.17
N TYR A 318 -19.30 -5.68 3.95
CA TYR A 318 -20.18 -4.58 3.62
C TYR A 318 -21.23 -5.01 2.60
N GLN A 319 -22.35 -4.33 2.62
CA GLN A 319 -23.39 -4.42 1.61
C GLN A 319 -23.90 -3.02 1.28
N SER A 320 -23.93 -2.70 0.00
CA SER A 320 -24.49 -1.47 -0.54
C SER A 320 -25.76 -1.79 -1.30
N ALA A 321 -26.75 -0.92 -1.17
CA ALA A 321 -28.02 -1.08 -1.87
C ALA A 321 -28.55 0.26 -2.38
N THR A 322 -29.20 0.23 -3.53
CA THR A 322 -30.01 1.33 -4.05
C THR A 322 -31.47 1.05 -3.69
N LEU A 323 -31.99 1.77 -2.70
CA LEU A 323 -33.36 1.59 -2.23
C LEU A 323 -34.38 2.24 -3.16
N PHE A 324 -34.00 3.37 -3.75
CA PHE A 324 -34.78 4.13 -4.70
C PHE A 324 -33.83 4.97 -5.57
N THR A 325 -34.37 5.64 -6.60
CA THR A 325 -33.55 6.39 -7.56
C THR A 325 -32.67 7.43 -6.87
N GLY A 326 -31.38 7.43 -7.22
CA GLY A 326 -30.38 8.34 -6.68
C GLY A 326 -29.90 8.03 -5.28
N ASN A 327 -30.33 6.92 -4.69
CA ASN A 327 -29.97 6.50 -3.35
C ASN A 327 -28.81 5.48 -3.36
N ARG A 328 -27.98 5.54 -2.32
CA ARG A 328 -27.00 4.51 -2.00
C ARG A 328 -26.91 4.38 -0.48
N LEU A 329 -27.30 3.22 0.02
CA LEU A 329 -27.11 2.85 1.42
C LEU A 329 -25.99 1.81 1.50
N THR A 330 -24.99 2.07 2.34
CA THR A 330 -23.92 1.12 2.63
C THR A 330 -23.93 0.79 4.12
N VAL A 331 -23.95 -0.49 4.45
CA VAL A 331 -23.84 -1.01 5.80
C VAL A 331 -22.63 -1.92 5.86
N GLY A 332 -21.86 -1.84 6.91
CA GLY A 332 -20.66 -2.65 7.04
C GLY A 332 -20.25 -2.93 8.47
N PHE A 333 -19.38 -3.92 8.57
CA PHE A 333 -18.76 -4.36 9.81
C PHE A 333 -17.30 -4.70 9.52
N ASP A 334 -16.39 -4.22 10.38
CA ASP A 334 -14.97 -4.55 10.34
C ASP A 334 -14.52 -5.09 11.68
N TYR A 335 -13.74 -6.16 11.65
CA TYR A 335 -12.95 -6.65 12.78
C TYR A 335 -11.49 -6.64 12.37
N GLN A 336 -10.62 -6.10 13.22
CA GLN A 336 -9.18 -6.13 13.03
C GLN A 336 -8.50 -6.56 14.31
N HIS A 337 -7.52 -7.45 14.18
CA HIS A 337 -6.57 -7.76 15.22
C HIS A 337 -5.19 -7.35 14.73
N PHE A 338 -4.48 -6.56 15.50
CA PHE A 338 -3.10 -6.24 15.20
C PHE A 338 -2.25 -6.32 16.45
N GLY A 339 -1.00 -6.65 16.21
CA GLY A 339 -0.05 -6.80 17.27
C GLY A 339 1.34 -6.99 16.74
N GLY A 340 2.26 -7.10 17.65
CA GLY A 340 3.64 -7.34 17.35
C GLY A 340 4.51 -7.18 18.58
N GLU A 341 5.74 -7.58 18.41
CA GLU A 341 6.78 -7.45 19.42
C GLU A 341 8.06 -6.90 18.80
N SER A 342 8.81 -6.18 19.59
CA SER A 342 10.15 -5.73 19.23
C SER A 342 11.15 -6.15 20.27
N TRP A 343 12.40 -6.26 19.88
CA TRP A 343 13.52 -6.54 20.75
C TRP A 343 14.79 -6.00 20.12
N ASN A 344 15.80 -5.76 20.94
CA ASN A 344 17.15 -5.54 20.48
C ASN A 344 17.96 -6.83 20.60
N LYS A 345 18.57 -7.26 19.51
CA LYS A 345 19.45 -8.42 19.50
C LYS A 345 20.90 -7.96 19.66
N VAL A 346 21.57 -8.47 20.68
CA VAL A 346 22.98 -8.16 20.94
C VAL A 346 23.85 -8.79 19.83
N VAL A 347 24.65 -7.96 19.16
CA VAL A 347 25.54 -8.37 18.07
C VAL A 347 27.01 -8.17 18.39
N ALA A 348 27.33 -7.41 19.44
CA ALA A 348 28.69 -7.19 19.92
C ALA A 348 28.69 -7.06 21.44
N ILE A 349 29.84 -7.40 22.05
CA ILE A 349 30.03 -7.27 23.50
C ILE A 349 30.08 -5.80 23.88
N ASP A 350 29.31 -5.43 24.92
CA ASP A 350 29.30 -4.10 25.52
C ASP A 350 29.85 -4.20 26.93
N GLU A 351 31.03 -3.63 27.18
CA GLU A 351 31.67 -3.64 28.49
C GLU A 351 30.86 -2.87 29.55
N ALA A 352 30.06 -1.91 29.13
CA ALA A 352 29.16 -1.16 30.04
C ALA A 352 27.94 -1.98 30.48
N LYS A 353 27.70 -3.12 29.87
CA LYS A 353 26.58 -4.04 30.15
C LYS A 353 27.12 -5.45 30.42
N PRO A 354 27.78 -5.69 31.55
CA PRO A 354 28.31 -7.00 31.87
C PRO A 354 27.17 -8.01 32.01
N GLY A 355 27.42 -9.23 31.51
CA GLY A 355 26.43 -10.32 31.50
C GLY A 355 25.64 -10.45 30.22
N GLN A 356 25.66 -9.48 29.32
CA GLN A 356 25.10 -9.64 27.99
C GLN A 356 26.02 -10.46 27.09
N GLN A 357 25.43 -11.40 26.37
CA GLN A 357 26.11 -12.24 25.39
C GLN A 357 25.59 -11.95 24.00
N ILE A 358 26.45 -12.17 22.99
CA ILE A 358 26.05 -12.07 21.59
C ILE A 358 24.90 -13.08 21.33
N GLY A 359 23.82 -12.58 20.71
CA GLY A 359 22.61 -13.35 20.47
C GLY A 359 21.51 -13.14 21.49
N ASP A 360 21.79 -12.50 22.63
CA ASP A 360 20.77 -12.16 23.62
C ASP A 360 19.72 -11.24 23.02
N ARG A 361 18.46 -11.43 23.45
CA ARG A 361 17.34 -10.58 23.09
C ARG A 361 16.93 -9.72 24.28
N ILE A 362 16.94 -8.43 24.07
CA ILE A 362 16.49 -7.46 25.05
C ILE A 362 15.07 -7.07 24.68
N PRO A 363 14.03 -7.44 25.46
CA PRO A 363 12.65 -7.13 25.11
C PRO A 363 12.40 -5.64 24.96
N GLY A 364 11.66 -5.27 23.93
CA GLY A 364 11.16 -3.93 23.73
C GLY A 364 9.64 -3.87 23.93
N VAL A 365 8.91 -3.52 22.89
CA VAL A 365 7.46 -3.41 22.89
C VAL A 365 6.82 -4.76 22.60
N ASP A 366 5.74 -5.09 23.31
CA ASP A 366 4.84 -6.19 23.00
C ASP A 366 3.41 -5.66 23.11
N LYS A 367 2.70 -5.62 21.99
CA LYS A 367 1.35 -5.06 21.90
C LYS A 367 0.42 -6.01 21.17
N GLN A 368 -0.82 -6.04 21.64
CA GLN A 368 -1.94 -6.64 20.93
C GLN A 368 -3.16 -5.75 21.10
N MET A 369 -3.94 -5.60 20.04
CA MET A 369 -5.17 -4.83 20.06
C MET A 369 -6.20 -5.45 19.12
N ASP A 370 -7.44 -5.49 19.60
CA ASP A 370 -8.60 -5.85 18.81
C ASP A 370 -9.44 -4.61 18.57
N GLU A 371 -9.95 -4.48 17.37
CA GLU A 371 -10.80 -3.36 16.98
C GLU A 371 -12.02 -3.88 16.24
N PHE A 372 -13.19 -3.42 16.68
CA PHE A 372 -14.46 -3.71 16.05
C PHE A 372 -15.09 -2.42 15.57
N ALA A 373 -15.67 -2.42 14.38
CA ALA A 373 -16.36 -1.27 13.87
C ALA A 373 -17.62 -1.67 13.12
N GLY A 374 -18.65 -0.88 13.30
CA GLY A 374 -19.87 -0.94 12.49
C GLY A 374 -20.16 0.41 11.89
N TYR A 375 -20.68 0.44 10.68
CA TYR A 375 -20.98 1.70 10.01
C TYR A 375 -22.19 1.61 9.11
N VAL A 376 -22.81 2.76 8.94
CA VAL A 376 -23.91 2.99 7.98
C VAL A 376 -23.59 4.30 7.26
N ASP A 377 -23.63 4.27 5.94
CA ASP A 377 -23.50 5.44 5.10
C ASP A 377 -24.71 5.57 4.17
N PHE A 378 -25.36 6.72 4.18
CA PHE A 378 -26.53 7.01 3.36
C PHE A 378 -26.20 8.18 2.42
N ARG A 379 -26.35 7.93 1.12
CA ARG A 379 -26.17 8.93 0.10
C ARG A 379 -27.42 9.09 -0.74
N GLN A 380 -27.81 10.34 -1.02
CA GLN A 380 -28.92 10.67 -1.88
C GLN A 380 -28.51 11.75 -2.88
N ASP A 381 -28.59 11.42 -4.16
CA ASP A 381 -28.55 12.39 -5.25
C ASP A 381 -29.95 12.98 -5.41
N ILE A 382 -30.09 14.27 -5.15
CA ILE A 382 -31.38 14.98 -5.25
C ILE A 382 -31.61 15.41 -6.69
N ASN A 383 -30.58 15.95 -7.32
CA ASN A 383 -30.58 16.35 -8.72
C ASN A 383 -29.14 16.33 -9.28
N SER A 384 -28.94 16.80 -10.50
CA SER A 384 -27.65 16.77 -11.17
C SER A 384 -26.56 17.62 -10.51
N TRP A 385 -26.92 18.51 -9.59
CA TRP A 385 -25.99 19.42 -8.93
C TRP A 385 -25.99 19.32 -7.40
N LEU A 386 -26.87 18.54 -6.80
CA LEU A 386 -26.96 18.39 -5.35
C LEU A 386 -27.01 16.91 -4.95
N SER A 387 -26.03 16.50 -4.15
CA SER A 387 -25.96 15.22 -3.45
C SER A 387 -25.83 15.46 -1.97
N LEU A 388 -26.49 14.61 -1.17
CA LEU A 388 -26.33 14.59 0.28
C LEU A 388 -25.73 13.25 0.70
N ASP A 389 -24.79 13.28 1.63
CA ASP A 389 -24.17 12.12 2.23
C ASP A 389 -24.18 12.27 3.74
N ALA A 390 -24.62 11.24 4.44
CA ALA A 390 -24.63 11.19 5.89
C ALA A 390 -24.24 9.78 6.36
N GLY A 391 -23.31 9.72 7.30
CA GLY A 391 -22.82 8.45 7.77
C GLY A 391 -22.50 8.44 9.25
N VAL A 392 -22.57 7.26 9.85
CA VAL A 392 -22.19 7.00 11.24
C VAL A 392 -21.29 5.78 11.27
N ARG A 393 -20.18 5.91 11.98
CA ARG A 393 -19.27 4.81 12.29
C ARG A 393 -19.04 4.76 13.80
N ILE A 394 -19.14 3.55 14.36
CA ILE A 394 -18.85 3.29 15.77
C ILE A 394 -17.68 2.31 15.82
N ASP A 395 -16.61 2.70 16.45
CA ASP A 395 -15.41 1.89 16.69
C ASP A 395 -15.32 1.53 18.16
N HIS A 396 -14.90 0.28 18.43
CA HIS A 396 -14.61 -0.20 19.77
C HIS A 396 -13.23 -0.86 19.79
N HIS A 397 -12.39 -0.48 20.75
CA HIS A 397 -11.01 -0.96 20.89
C HIS A 397 -10.84 -1.90 22.07
#